data_1bbbd4d3a9c1cc2cfefdbd9d05b972f6
#
_entry.id   1bbbd4d3a9c1cc2cfefdbd9d05b972f6
#
_cell.length_a   1.000
_cell.length_b   1.000
_cell.length_c   1.000
_cell.angle_alpha   90.00
_cell.angle_beta   90.00
_cell.angle_gamma   90.00
#
_symmetry.space_group_name_H-M   'P 1'
#
loop_
_entity.id
_entity.type
_entity.pdbx_description
1 polymer ?
#
loop_
_entity_poly.entity_id
_entity_poly.type
_entity_poly.pdbx_seq_one_letter_code
_entity_poly.pdbx_strand_id
1 'polypeptide(L)'
;MKNRGLLFALLILCSVISYAADFVGHWKGTVANLPIVFHISNDSTWRVSLDSPQQGAFDILCGEVVVKGDTILIDMPALQAIFKGVIAQDDKSIYGTFIQGIAIPIVLTRTTKEASRLNRPQEPQPPFVYHSQEVTFNNGDITLAGTFTKPIIGSKHKAVVLVSGSGAQNRDEELFGHKPFAVIADYLTRHGIAVLRYDDRGVGGSSKGSDDATTLDLATDAMAAVDYLKSRKDIDTTHIGIIGHSEGGLIAVINAATHPDDVDFIITLAGPYVMGKDILIKQNHLASEMAGMPLSESQAADVKEIIETIDASTDSIQLAADLRKIMSATGNHSEQEVEQTIKVMASPWYVAFVKLDPAKYLPQVKCPVLAMNGSWDFQVDATQNLGAARKTLPHATVKEYEGLNHLFQPSSSRQASMSYGAIEITISEQVLKDIVEWINSQK
;
A
#
# COMPACT_ATOMS: atom_id res chain seq x y z
N MET A 1 3.00 75.81 -61.14
CA MET A 1 2.18 74.60 -61.19
C MET A 1 2.73 73.64 -60.11
N LYS A 2 1.99 73.47 -59.02
CA LYS A 2 2.44 72.70 -57.79
C LYS A 2 1.92 71.31 -57.86
N ASN A 3 2.81 70.32 -57.95
CA ASN A 3 2.50 68.91 -57.76
C ASN A 3 2.38 68.58 -56.25
N ARG A 4 1.19 68.15 -55.85
CA ARG A 4 0.96 67.59 -54.53
C ARG A 4 1.10 66.05 -54.61
N GLY A 5 2.15 65.48 -54.08
CA GLY A 5 2.29 64.06 -53.87
C GLY A 5 1.52 63.63 -52.67
N LEU A 6 0.63 62.65 -52.86
CA LEU A 6 -0.18 61.97 -51.80
C LEU A 6 0.68 60.89 -51.21
N LEU A 7 1.04 61.00 -49.90
CA LEU A 7 1.70 59.97 -49.15
C LEU A 7 0.64 59.00 -48.59
N PHE A 8 0.57 57.76 -49.09
CA PHE A 8 -0.19 56.69 -48.51
C PHE A 8 0.59 56.09 -47.36
N ALA A 9 0.17 56.32 -46.12
CA ALA A 9 0.68 55.61 -44.93
C ALA A 9 0.01 54.23 -44.84
N LEU A 10 0.79 53.18 -45.11
CA LEU A 10 0.34 51.79 -44.91
C LEU A 10 0.42 51.48 -43.42
N LEU A 11 -0.72 51.48 -42.72
CA LEU A 11 -0.85 50.97 -41.36
C LEU A 11 -0.82 49.44 -41.43
N ILE A 12 0.37 48.87 -41.12
CA ILE A 12 0.48 47.42 -40.85
C ILE A 12 -0.16 47.18 -39.48
N LEU A 13 -1.38 46.68 -39.47
CA LEU A 13 -2.00 46.10 -38.28
C LEU A 13 -1.27 44.79 -37.95
N CYS A 14 -0.27 44.82 -37.06
CA CYS A 14 0.20 43.61 -36.41
C CYS A 14 -0.94 43.09 -35.53
N SER A 15 -1.71 42.17 -36.04
CA SER A 15 -2.55 41.34 -35.20
C SER A 15 -1.66 40.51 -34.30
N VAL A 16 -1.52 40.92 -33.04
CA VAL A 16 -0.96 40.07 -31.98
C VAL A 16 -1.95 38.93 -31.82
N ILE A 17 -1.63 37.80 -32.44
CA ILE A 17 -2.35 36.55 -32.15
C ILE A 17 -1.98 36.24 -30.69
N SER A 18 -2.92 36.51 -29.76
CA SER A 18 -2.82 36.09 -28.38
C SER A 18 -2.95 34.57 -28.37
N TYR A 19 -1.83 33.89 -28.30
CA TYR A 19 -1.82 32.46 -28.07
C TYR A 19 -2.31 32.23 -26.65
N ALA A 20 -3.48 31.61 -26.50
CA ALA A 20 -3.93 31.16 -25.18
C ALA A 20 -3.10 29.95 -24.79
N ALA A 21 -2.29 30.10 -23.76
CA ALA A 21 -1.45 29.02 -23.24
C ALA A 21 -2.29 27.82 -22.79
N ASP A 22 -2.02 26.65 -23.34
CA ASP A 22 -2.74 25.41 -23.00
C ASP A 22 -1.99 24.60 -21.94
N PHE A 23 -2.40 24.76 -20.67
CA PHE A 23 -1.89 23.98 -19.56
C PHE A 23 -2.60 22.64 -19.37
N VAL A 24 -3.76 22.42 -20.00
CA VAL A 24 -4.52 21.19 -19.82
C VAL A 24 -3.75 19.97 -20.31
N GLY A 25 -3.72 18.93 -19.51
CA GLY A 25 -3.03 17.68 -19.82
C GLY A 25 -2.16 17.14 -18.68
N HIS A 26 -1.25 16.26 -19.03
CA HIS A 26 -0.34 15.61 -18.08
C HIS A 26 1.08 16.12 -18.29
N TRP A 27 1.76 16.45 -17.19
CA TRP A 27 3.05 17.11 -17.22
C TRP A 27 4.03 16.42 -16.27
N LYS A 28 5.07 15.77 -16.82
CA LYS A 28 6.06 15.03 -16.06
C LYS A 28 7.34 15.86 -15.85
N GLY A 29 7.86 15.82 -14.64
CA GLY A 29 9.16 16.42 -14.28
C GLY A 29 9.82 15.66 -13.14
N THR A 30 10.92 16.21 -12.61
CA THR A 30 11.69 15.59 -11.52
C THR A 30 12.05 16.65 -10.48
N VAL A 31 11.72 16.41 -9.23
CA VAL A 31 12.06 17.23 -8.06
C VAL A 31 13.02 16.43 -7.18
N ALA A 32 14.24 16.90 -6.96
CA ALA A 32 15.25 16.23 -6.13
C ALA A 32 15.40 14.71 -6.43
N ASN A 33 15.45 14.36 -7.73
CA ASN A 33 15.49 12.99 -8.26
C ASN A 33 14.20 12.18 -8.15
N LEU A 34 13.10 12.75 -7.59
CA LEU A 34 11.80 12.11 -7.56
C LEU A 34 10.98 12.53 -8.79
N PRO A 35 10.55 11.60 -9.65
CA PRO A 35 9.64 11.91 -10.73
C PRO A 35 8.26 12.29 -10.16
N ILE A 36 7.72 13.37 -10.71
CA ILE A 36 6.37 13.85 -10.42
C ILE A 36 5.57 14.02 -11.71
N VAL A 37 4.26 13.93 -11.60
CA VAL A 37 3.35 14.19 -12.72
C VAL A 37 2.19 15.08 -12.25
N PHE A 38 2.03 16.23 -12.89
CA PHE A 38 0.84 17.05 -12.70
C PHE A 38 -0.24 16.64 -13.71
N HIS A 39 -1.46 16.46 -13.24
CA HIS A 39 -2.67 16.26 -14.04
C HIS A 39 -3.49 17.54 -13.98
N ILE A 40 -3.51 18.31 -15.06
CA ILE A 40 -4.14 19.63 -15.13
C ILE A 40 -5.40 19.55 -15.99
N SER A 41 -6.53 19.97 -15.45
CA SER A 41 -7.81 20.06 -16.16
C SER A 41 -8.48 21.41 -15.93
N ASN A 42 -9.38 21.80 -16.85
CA ASN A 42 -10.17 23.01 -16.76
C ASN A 42 -11.58 22.80 -17.32
N ASP A 43 -12.50 22.34 -16.46
CA ASP A 43 -13.92 22.16 -16.76
C ASP A 43 -14.74 23.27 -16.07
N SER A 44 -14.53 24.53 -16.43
CA SER A 44 -15.03 25.75 -15.78
C SER A 44 -14.19 26.27 -14.61
N THR A 45 -13.42 25.42 -13.95
CA THR A 45 -12.44 25.76 -12.92
C THR A 45 -11.17 24.94 -13.12
N TRP A 46 -10.03 25.54 -12.85
CA TRP A 46 -8.76 24.83 -12.85
C TRP A 46 -8.72 23.82 -11.73
N ARG A 47 -8.38 22.58 -12.07
CA ARG A 47 -8.13 21.48 -11.11
C ARG A 47 -6.81 20.85 -11.46
N VAL A 48 -6.04 20.59 -10.41
CA VAL A 48 -4.75 19.92 -10.54
C VAL A 48 -4.64 18.82 -9.48
N SER A 49 -4.18 17.65 -9.89
CA SER A 49 -3.63 16.66 -8.98
C SER A 49 -2.18 16.36 -9.32
N LEU A 50 -1.44 15.86 -8.33
CA LEU A 50 -0.03 15.51 -8.42
C LEU A 50 0.14 14.04 -8.10
N ASP A 51 0.89 13.33 -8.95
CA ASP A 51 1.41 12.01 -8.65
C ASP A 51 2.90 12.08 -8.32
N SER A 52 3.32 11.32 -7.32
CA SER A 52 4.72 10.97 -7.05
C SER A 52 4.86 9.44 -7.08
N PRO A 53 5.03 8.84 -8.28
CA PRO A 53 4.94 7.39 -8.45
C PRO A 53 5.95 6.60 -7.62
N GLN A 54 7.19 7.11 -7.47
CA GLN A 54 8.21 6.43 -6.66
C GLN A 54 7.92 6.45 -5.16
N GLN A 55 7.06 7.37 -4.71
CA GLN A 55 6.60 7.45 -3.32
C GLN A 55 5.26 6.74 -3.12
N GLY A 56 4.69 6.14 -4.17
CA GLY A 56 3.38 5.51 -4.13
C GLY A 56 2.23 6.48 -3.89
N ALA A 57 2.45 7.77 -4.09
CA ALA A 57 1.47 8.81 -3.86
C ALA A 57 0.84 9.22 -5.20
N PHE A 58 -0.48 9.06 -5.30
CA PHE A 58 -1.24 9.31 -6.52
C PHE A 58 -2.45 10.20 -6.23
N ASP A 59 -2.87 10.95 -7.26
CA ASP A 59 -4.05 11.83 -7.22
C ASP A 59 -4.08 12.78 -6.02
N ILE A 60 -2.89 13.23 -5.54
CA ILE A 60 -2.78 14.23 -4.47
C ILE A 60 -3.46 15.51 -4.97
N LEU A 61 -4.60 15.86 -4.40
CA LEU A 61 -5.33 17.06 -4.79
C LEU A 61 -4.53 18.30 -4.43
N CYS A 62 -4.33 19.18 -5.43
CA CYS A 62 -3.76 20.49 -5.22
C CYS A 62 -4.83 21.48 -4.74
N GLY A 63 -4.39 22.55 -4.09
CA GLY A 63 -5.24 23.64 -3.63
C GLY A 63 -5.59 24.66 -4.72
N GLU A 64 -5.35 25.93 -4.45
CA GLU A 64 -5.65 27.00 -5.40
C GLU A 64 -4.74 26.92 -6.64
N VAL A 65 -5.34 27.09 -7.81
CA VAL A 65 -4.65 27.15 -9.09
C VAL A 65 -4.94 28.45 -9.78
N VAL A 66 -3.89 29.25 -10.06
CA VAL A 66 -4.01 30.53 -10.72
C VAL A 66 -3.25 30.50 -12.06
N VAL A 67 -3.98 30.77 -13.16
CA VAL A 67 -3.40 30.89 -14.50
C VAL A 67 -3.53 32.33 -14.97
N LYS A 68 -2.41 32.95 -15.36
CA LYS A 68 -2.36 34.30 -15.94
C LYS A 68 -1.44 34.32 -17.16
N GLY A 69 -2.05 34.43 -18.36
CA GLY A 69 -1.29 34.36 -19.61
C GLY A 69 -0.57 33.03 -19.77
N ASP A 70 0.75 33.05 -19.84
CA ASP A 70 1.63 31.89 -19.98
C ASP A 70 2.14 31.34 -18.63
N THR A 71 1.66 31.87 -17.52
CA THR A 71 2.11 31.53 -16.17
C THR A 71 1.03 30.76 -15.40
N ILE A 72 1.44 29.67 -14.74
CA ILE A 72 0.62 28.89 -13.80
C ILE A 72 1.24 28.91 -12.40
N LEU A 73 0.40 29.06 -11.39
CA LEU A 73 0.73 28.90 -9.99
C LEU A 73 -0.16 27.81 -9.41
N ILE A 74 0.42 26.82 -8.75
CA ILE A 74 -0.29 25.69 -8.14
C ILE A 74 0.13 25.62 -6.67
N ASP A 75 -0.85 25.77 -5.79
CA ASP A 75 -0.68 25.54 -4.35
C ASP A 75 -0.89 24.08 -4.01
N MET A 76 -0.08 23.49 -3.12
CA MET A 76 -0.13 22.09 -2.70
C MET A 76 -0.09 22.02 -1.18
N PRO A 77 -1.23 22.31 -0.49
CA PRO A 77 -1.25 22.41 0.98
C PRO A 77 -0.85 21.12 1.68
N ALA A 78 -1.25 19.97 1.14
CA ALA A 78 -0.90 18.66 1.70
C ALA A 78 0.61 18.38 1.72
N LEU A 79 1.36 19.04 0.82
CA LEU A 79 2.82 18.91 0.70
C LEU A 79 3.56 20.14 1.25
N GLN A 80 2.83 21.16 1.74
CA GLN A 80 3.39 22.46 2.11
C GLN A 80 4.29 23.02 0.99
N ALA A 81 3.85 22.91 -0.27
CA ALA A 81 4.63 23.23 -1.45
C ALA A 81 3.85 24.12 -2.43
N ILE A 82 4.59 24.83 -3.27
CA ILE A 82 4.04 25.66 -4.35
C ILE A 82 4.84 25.37 -5.62
N PHE A 83 4.14 25.26 -6.75
CA PHE A 83 4.77 25.25 -8.07
C PHE A 83 4.40 26.54 -8.82
N LYS A 84 5.41 27.23 -9.37
CA LYS A 84 5.22 28.36 -10.28
C LYS A 84 5.95 28.07 -11.58
N GLY A 85 5.23 28.11 -12.72
CA GLY A 85 5.82 27.79 -14.01
C GLY A 85 5.30 28.66 -15.15
N VAL A 86 6.09 28.72 -16.21
CA VAL A 86 5.78 29.42 -17.47
C VAL A 86 5.83 28.38 -18.59
N ILE A 87 4.74 28.30 -19.37
CA ILE A 87 4.67 27.37 -20.50
C ILE A 87 5.48 27.91 -21.68
N ALA A 88 6.19 27.02 -22.38
CA ALA A 88 6.91 27.38 -23.58
C ALA A 88 5.96 27.68 -24.74
N GLN A 89 6.43 28.45 -25.74
CA GLN A 89 5.63 28.84 -26.91
C GLN A 89 5.15 27.66 -27.77
N ASP A 90 5.80 26.51 -27.65
CA ASP A 90 5.42 25.27 -28.37
C ASP A 90 4.45 24.38 -27.57
N ASP A 91 3.99 24.82 -26.40
CA ASP A 91 3.10 24.12 -25.48
C ASP A 91 3.59 22.70 -25.06
N LYS A 92 4.91 22.44 -25.15
CA LYS A 92 5.48 21.11 -24.85
C LYS A 92 6.21 21.05 -23.52
N SER A 93 6.57 22.21 -22.97
CA SER A 93 7.32 22.28 -21.72
C SER A 93 6.81 23.41 -20.83
N ILE A 94 6.88 23.23 -19.52
CA ILE A 94 6.68 24.28 -18.52
C ILE A 94 7.99 24.41 -17.75
N TYR A 95 8.59 25.57 -17.82
CA TYR A 95 9.78 25.91 -17.04
C TYR A 95 9.34 26.55 -15.74
N GLY A 96 9.73 25.98 -14.62
CA GLY A 96 9.22 26.44 -13.34
C GLY A 96 10.12 26.16 -12.15
N THR A 97 9.60 26.51 -11.01
CA THR A 97 10.23 26.31 -9.71
C THR A 97 9.25 25.60 -8.78
N PHE A 98 9.66 24.48 -8.23
CA PHE A 98 8.99 23.78 -7.16
C PHE A 98 9.56 24.27 -5.83
N ILE A 99 8.73 24.75 -4.92
CA ILE A 99 9.12 25.38 -3.65
C ILE A 99 8.52 24.55 -2.51
N GLN A 100 9.39 23.89 -1.73
CA GLN A 100 9.05 23.15 -0.52
C GLN A 100 10.19 23.37 0.48
N GLY A 101 10.08 24.42 1.28
CA GLY A 101 11.18 24.90 2.12
C GLY A 101 12.34 25.51 1.30
N ILE A 102 12.79 24.84 0.26
CA ILE A 102 13.79 25.33 -0.73
C ILE A 102 13.17 25.43 -2.12
N ALA A 103 13.74 26.29 -2.95
CA ALA A 103 13.30 26.48 -4.34
C ALA A 103 14.14 25.59 -5.28
N ILE A 104 13.50 24.69 -6.01
CA ILE A 104 14.12 23.73 -6.92
C ILE A 104 13.64 24.05 -8.34
N PRO A 105 14.52 24.46 -9.26
CA PRO A 105 14.18 24.63 -10.67
C PRO A 105 13.81 23.28 -11.28
N ILE A 106 12.70 23.24 -12.02
CA ILE A 106 12.26 22.04 -12.73
C ILE A 106 11.74 22.38 -14.12
N VAL A 107 11.81 21.40 -14.99
CA VAL A 107 11.18 21.47 -16.31
C VAL A 107 10.14 20.34 -16.34
N LEU A 108 8.89 20.71 -16.60
CA LEU A 108 7.83 19.76 -16.87
C LEU A 108 7.68 19.57 -18.37
N THR A 109 7.55 18.35 -18.84
CA THR A 109 7.30 18.02 -20.25
C THR A 109 5.95 17.35 -20.39
N ARG A 110 5.25 17.60 -21.51
CA ARG A 110 4.00 16.92 -21.79
C ARG A 110 4.19 15.41 -21.84
N THR A 111 3.23 14.71 -21.27
CA THR A 111 3.16 13.25 -21.27
C THR A 111 1.71 12.79 -21.48
N THR A 112 1.47 11.49 -21.60
CA THR A 112 0.13 10.92 -21.53
C THR A 112 -0.10 10.34 -20.14
N LYS A 113 -1.37 10.12 -19.78
CA LYS A 113 -1.72 9.48 -18.50
C LYS A 113 -1.15 8.07 -18.42
N GLU A 114 -1.15 7.35 -19.54
CA GLU A 114 -0.58 6.00 -19.63
C GLU A 114 0.95 6.00 -19.48
N ALA A 115 1.64 6.93 -20.15
CA ALA A 115 3.11 7.05 -20.05
C ALA A 115 3.58 7.59 -18.69
N SER A 116 2.69 8.20 -17.89
CA SER A 116 2.99 8.64 -16.53
C SER A 116 2.87 7.52 -15.50
N ARG A 117 2.09 6.47 -15.81
CA ARG A 117 1.93 5.31 -14.93
C ARG A 117 3.18 4.44 -14.97
N LEU A 118 3.49 3.86 -13.81
CA LEU A 118 4.51 2.84 -13.76
C LEU A 118 4.01 1.56 -14.47
N ASN A 119 4.92 0.90 -15.18
CA ASN A 119 4.61 -0.38 -15.80
C ASN A 119 4.37 -1.44 -14.70
N ARG A 120 3.23 -2.16 -14.81
CA ARG A 120 2.85 -3.25 -13.91
C ARG A 120 2.55 -4.50 -14.72
N PRO A 121 3.58 -5.18 -15.25
CA PRO A 121 3.41 -6.22 -16.26
C PRO A 121 2.67 -7.46 -15.72
N GLN A 122 2.62 -7.62 -14.39
CA GLN A 122 1.94 -8.77 -13.77
C GLN A 122 0.47 -8.50 -13.46
N GLU A 123 -0.01 -7.26 -13.52
CA GLU A 123 -1.43 -6.98 -13.25
C GLU A 123 -2.31 -7.65 -14.30
N PRO A 124 -3.27 -8.50 -13.87
CA PRO A 124 -4.13 -9.22 -14.79
C PRO A 124 -5.05 -8.27 -15.55
N GLN A 125 -5.15 -8.49 -16.86
CA GLN A 125 -6.02 -7.71 -17.75
C GLN A 125 -7.06 -8.63 -18.41
N PRO A 126 -8.32 -8.20 -18.55
CA PRO A 126 -9.32 -8.95 -19.28
C PRO A 126 -8.95 -9.04 -20.80
N PRO A 127 -9.39 -10.08 -21.51
CA PRO A 127 -10.28 -11.17 -21.02
C PRO A 127 -9.51 -12.22 -20.20
N PHE A 128 -10.11 -12.62 -19.07
CA PHE A 128 -9.52 -13.64 -18.19
C PHE A 128 -9.76 -15.06 -18.75
N VAL A 129 -8.81 -15.97 -18.52
CA VAL A 129 -8.90 -17.39 -18.89
C VAL A 129 -9.50 -18.25 -17.76
N TYR A 130 -10.19 -17.63 -16.84
CA TYR A 130 -10.85 -18.23 -15.68
C TYR A 130 -12.15 -17.46 -15.38
N HIS A 131 -13.00 -18.04 -14.51
CA HIS A 131 -14.20 -17.34 -14.05
C HIS A 131 -13.83 -16.32 -12.96
N SER A 132 -14.32 -15.10 -13.12
CA SER A 132 -14.24 -14.04 -12.12
C SER A 132 -15.64 -13.56 -11.80
N GLN A 133 -15.98 -13.48 -10.51
CA GLN A 133 -17.31 -13.13 -10.02
C GLN A 133 -17.19 -12.17 -8.84
N GLU A 134 -17.91 -11.06 -8.91
CA GLU A 134 -18.15 -10.21 -7.74
C GLU A 134 -19.10 -10.92 -6.78
N VAL A 135 -18.76 -10.92 -5.50
CA VAL A 135 -19.51 -11.62 -4.45
C VAL A 135 -19.64 -10.77 -3.21
N THR A 136 -20.65 -11.11 -2.40
CA THR A 136 -20.79 -10.58 -1.03
C THR A 136 -21.07 -11.71 -0.08
N PHE A 137 -20.60 -11.57 1.15
CA PHE A 137 -20.86 -12.49 2.26
C PHE A 137 -20.94 -11.69 3.58
N ASN A 138 -21.44 -12.29 4.64
CA ASN A 138 -21.69 -11.56 5.87
C ASN A 138 -20.89 -12.14 7.04
N ASN A 139 -20.41 -11.24 7.90
CA ASN A 139 -19.95 -11.53 9.24
C ASN A 139 -20.86 -10.79 10.23
N GLY A 140 -21.88 -11.49 10.75
CA GLY A 140 -22.96 -10.83 11.49
C GLY A 140 -23.64 -9.75 10.68
N ASP A 141 -23.62 -8.53 11.18
CA ASP A 141 -24.21 -7.34 10.50
C ASP A 141 -23.27 -6.70 9.47
N ILE A 142 -22.02 -7.15 9.37
CA ILE A 142 -21.05 -6.65 8.42
C ILE A 142 -21.21 -7.39 7.08
N THR A 143 -21.47 -6.66 6.00
CA THR A 143 -21.41 -7.19 4.64
C THR A 143 -20.04 -6.93 4.06
N LEU A 144 -19.35 -7.98 3.64
CA LEU A 144 -18.04 -7.94 2.99
C LEU A 144 -18.21 -8.17 1.49
N ALA A 145 -17.62 -7.31 0.68
CA ALA A 145 -17.60 -7.41 -0.76
C ALA A 145 -16.26 -7.96 -1.24
N GLY A 146 -16.29 -8.83 -2.23
CA GLY A 146 -15.07 -9.45 -2.72
C GLY A 146 -15.16 -9.89 -4.17
N THR A 147 -14.06 -10.41 -4.69
CA THR A 147 -13.97 -11.06 -5.98
C THR A 147 -13.57 -12.51 -5.77
N PHE A 148 -14.40 -13.42 -6.27
CA PHE A 148 -14.12 -14.83 -6.31
C PHE A 148 -13.65 -15.23 -7.72
N THR A 149 -12.48 -15.86 -7.82
CA THR A 149 -11.97 -16.40 -9.07
C THR A 149 -11.83 -17.92 -8.98
N LYS A 150 -12.15 -18.62 -10.07
CA LYS A 150 -12.01 -20.08 -10.15
C LYS A 150 -11.62 -20.55 -11.54
N PRO A 151 -10.91 -21.69 -11.64
CA PRO A 151 -10.61 -22.31 -12.92
C PRO A 151 -11.88 -22.66 -13.72
N ILE A 152 -11.76 -22.66 -15.05
CA ILE A 152 -12.87 -23.11 -15.94
C ILE A 152 -13.02 -24.63 -15.90
N ILE A 153 -11.90 -25.36 -15.77
CA ILE A 153 -11.88 -26.82 -15.81
C ILE A 153 -11.89 -27.38 -14.39
N GLY A 154 -12.73 -28.37 -14.16
CA GLY A 154 -12.89 -29.04 -12.87
C GLY A 154 -14.25 -28.77 -12.25
N SER A 155 -14.71 -29.72 -11.43
CA SER A 155 -16.01 -29.64 -10.73
C SER A 155 -15.86 -29.17 -9.29
N LYS A 156 -14.71 -29.41 -8.68
CA LYS A 156 -14.33 -28.96 -7.33
C LYS A 156 -12.88 -28.51 -7.33
N HIS A 157 -12.61 -27.42 -6.62
CA HIS A 157 -11.29 -26.82 -6.57
C HIS A 157 -10.82 -26.64 -5.14
N LYS A 158 -9.53 -26.85 -4.86
CA LYS A 158 -8.86 -26.30 -3.68
C LYS A 158 -9.07 -24.80 -3.68
N ALA A 159 -9.23 -24.19 -2.52
CA ALA A 159 -9.50 -22.76 -2.46
C ALA A 159 -8.68 -22.07 -1.38
N VAL A 160 -8.43 -20.77 -1.57
CA VAL A 160 -7.79 -19.91 -0.59
C VAL A 160 -8.55 -18.61 -0.42
N VAL A 161 -8.52 -18.09 0.80
CA VAL A 161 -8.88 -16.71 1.13
C VAL A 161 -7.60 -15.89 1.21
N LEU A 162 -7.53 -14.74 0.54
CA LEU A 162 -6.45 -13.78 0.72
C LEU A 162 -6.84 -12.77 1.79
N VAL A 163 -5.95 -12.57 2.77
CA VAL A 163 -6.16 -11.68 3.93
C VAL A 163 -5.06 -10.62 3.95
N SER A 164 -5.46 -9.36 3.83
CA SER A 164 -4.59 -8.19 3.72
C SER A 164 -3.81 -7.90 5.01
N GLY A 165 -2.76 -7.09 4.85
CA GLY A 165 -1.98 -6.55 5.95
C GLY A 165 -2.67 -5.39 6.66
N SER A 166 -1.92 -4.71 7.53
CA SER A 166 -2.39 -3.63 8.38
C SER A 166 -2.96 -2.45 7.60
N GLY A 167 -4.01 -1.85 8.15
CA GLY A 167 -4.71 -0.71 7.57
C GLY A 167 -5.97 -1.11 6.82
N ALA A 168 -6.71 -0.12 6.34
CA ALA A 168 -7.95 -0.32 5.60
C ALA A 168 -7.62 -0.61 4.12
N GLN A 169 -7.62 -1.88 3.72
CA GLN A 169 -7.18 -2.36 2.42
C GLN A 169 -8.34 -2.77 1.53
N ASN A 170 -8.24 -2.49 0.24
CA ASN A 170 -9.13 -3.08 -0.75
C ASN A 170 -8.73 -4.53 -1.05
N ARG A 171 -9.60 -5.27 -1.71
CA ARG A 171 -9.42 -6.70 -2.07
C ARG A 171 -8.17 -7.02 -2.87
N ASP A 172 -7.55 -6.03 -3.50
CA ASP A 172 -6.32 -6.16 -4.28
C ASP A 172 -5.07 -5.87 -3.45
N GLU A 173 -5.24 -5.46 -2.17
CA GLU A 173 -4.18 -4.94 -1.30
C GLU A 173 -3.36 -3.88 -2.05
N GLU A 174 -4.06 -2.85 -2.58
CA GLU A 174 -3.44 -1.86 -3.45
C GLU A 174 -2.51 -0.93 -2.67
N LEU A 175 -1.22 -1.19 -2.80
CA LEU A 175 -0.14 -0.51 -2.09
C LEU A 175 0.90 0.02 -3.10
N PHE A 176 1.26 1.29 -2.99
CA PHE A 176 2.30 1.92 -3.83
C PHE A 176 2.06 1.75 -5.35
N GLY A 177 0.80 1.71 -5.78
CA GLY A 177 0.41 1.48 -7.16
C GLY A 177 0.64 0.04 -7.66
N HIS A 178 0.76 -0.92 -6.76
CA HIS A 178 0.73 -2.36 -7.02
C HIS A 178 -0.56 -2.97 -6.53
N LYS A 179 -0.93 -4.14 -7.10
CA LYS A 179 -2.09 -4.95 -6.71
C LYS A 179 -1.66 -6.39 -6.41
N PRO A 180 -0.92 -6.62 -5.32
CA PRO A 180 -0.37 -7.94 -5.02
C PRO A 180 -1.41 -9.04 -5.03
N PHE A 181 -2.56 -8.83 -4.42
CA PHE A 181 -3.61 -9.85 -4.35
C PHE A 181 -4.30 -10.13 -5.68
N ALA A 182 -4.39 -9.13 -6.57
CA ALA A 182 -4.86 -9.40 -7.93
C ALA A 182 -3.89 -10.30 -8.69
N VAL A 183 -2.58 -10.07 -8.54
CA VAL A 183 -1.52 -10.89 -9.16
C VAL A 183 -1.49 -12.29 -8.59
N ILE A 184 -1.55 -12.45 -7.25
CA ILE A 184 -1.61 -13.76 -6.60
C ILE A 184 -2.84 -14.52 -7.05
N ALA A 185 -4.02 -13.89 -7.06
CA ALA A 185 -5.27 -14.53 -7.47
C ALA A 185 -5.25 -14.98 -8.92
N ASP A 186 -4.75 -14.16 -9.85
CA ASP A 186 -4.61 -14.54 -11.25
C ASP A 186 -3.69 -15.77 -11.41
N TYR A 187 -2.52 -15.70 -10.76
CA TYR A 187 -1.54 -16.78 -10.86
C TYR A 187 -2.08 -18.10 -10.29
N LEU A 188 -2.65 -18.08 -9.09
CA LEU A 188 -3.23 -19.26 -8.45
C LEU A 188 -4.39 -19.84 -9.26
N THR A 189 -5.28 -18.97 -9.77
CA THR A 189 -6.45 -19.43 -10.51
C THR A 189 -6.07 -20.07 -11.84
N ARG A 190 -5.07 -19.55 -12.53
CA ARG A 190 -4.48 -20.18 -13.74
C ARG A 190 -3.87 -21.55 -13.45
N HIS A 191 -3.45 -21.80 -12.20
CA HIS A 191 -2.83 -23.06 -11.76
C HIS A 191 -3.79 -23.99 -11.01
N GLY A 192 -5.12 -23.79 -11.15
CA GLY A 192 -6.11 -24.76 -10.69
C GLY A 192 -6.69 -24.49 -9.30
N ILE A 193 -6.34 -23.40 -8.63
CA ILE A 193 -6.75 -23.05 -7.26
C ILE A 193 -7.75 -21.90 -7.31
N ALA A 194 -8.91 -22.05 -6.67
CA ALA A 194 -9.89 -20.97 -6.53
C ALA A 194 -9.42 -19.95 -5.47
N VAL A 195 -9.74 -18.68 -5.67
CA VAL A 195 -9.31 -17.60 -4.78
C VAL A 195 -10.46 -16.67 -4.45
N LEU A 196 -10.64 -16.39 -3.17
CA LEU A 196 -11.49 -15.31 -2.67
C LEU A 196 -10.61 -14.22 -2.07
N ARG A 197 -10.77 -13.00 -2.56
CA ARG A 197 -10.19 -11.78 -1.99
C ARG A 197 -11.30 -10.79 -1.72
N TYR A 198 -11.24 -10.04 -0.63
CA TYR A 198 -12.32 -9.16 -0.20
C TYR A 198 -11.81 -7.82 0.31
N ASP A 199 -12.66 -6.80 0.22
CA ASP A 199 -12.40 -5.48 0.78
C ASP A 199 -12.58 -5.52 2.30
N ASP A 200 -11.67 -4.91 3.04
CA ASP A 200 -11.80 -4.76 4.49
C ASP A 200 -13.04 -3.95 4.86
N ARG A 201 -13.45 -4.01 6.11
CA ARG A 201 -14.56 -3.21 6.67
C ARG A 201 -14.41 -1.74 6.32
N GLY A 202 -15.45 -1.13 5.74
CA GLY A 202 -15.48 0.28 5.37
C GLY A 202 -14.68 0.64 4.12
N VAL A 203 -14.17 -0.35 3.39
CA VAL A 203 -13.42 -0.16 2.14
C VAL A 203 -14.23 -0.69 0.96
N GLY A 204 -14.07 -0.06 -0.19
CA GLY A 204 -14.64 -0.52 -1.45
C GLY A 204 -16.13 -0.78 -1.37
N GLY A 205 -16.53 -2.04 -1.57
CA GLY A 205 -17.92 -2.49 -1.47
C GLY A 205 -18.34 -3.03 -0.11
N SER A 206 -17.45 -3.09 0.87
CA SER A 206 -17.74 -3.61 2.21
C SER A 206 -18.40 -2.56 3.11
N SER A 207 -19.36 -2.99 3.94
CA SER A 207 -20.00 -2.09 4.90
C SER A 207 -19.03 -1.67 6.01
N LYS A 208 -19.25 -0.47 6.55
CA LYS A 208 -18.45 0.04 7.65
C LYS A 208 -18.73 -0.78 8.93
N GLY A 209 -17.65 -1.22 9.58
CA GLY A 209 -17.70 -1.81 10.91
C GLY A 209 -17.49 -0.77 12.02
N SER A 210 -17.16 -1.26 13.22
CA SER A 210 -16.72 -0.39 14.32
C SER A 210 -15.39 0.27 14.00
N ASP A 211 -15.23 1.54 14.38
CA ASP A 211 -13.96 2.25 14.33
C ASP A 211 -12.94 1.67 15.36
N ASP A 212 -13.41 0.85 16.30
CA ASP A 212 -12.60 0.18 17.32
C ASP A 212 -12.17 -1.25 16.89
N ALA A 213 -12.39 -1.63 15.64
CA ALA A 213 -12.04 -2.96 15.15
C ALA A 213 -10.54 -3.24 15.30
N THR A 214 -10.23 -4.44 15.76
CA THR A 214 -8.88 -4.93 16.03
C THR A 214 -8.51 -6.09 15.11
N THR A 215 -7.27 -6.56 15.16
CA THR A 215 -6.83 -7.79 14.47
C THR A 215 -7.75 -8.98 14.73
N LEU A 216 -8.32 -9.09 15.94
CA LEU A 216 -9.24 -10.20 16.28
C LEU A 216 -10.59 -10.06 15.57
N ASP A 217 -11.08 -8.84 15.38
CA ASP A 217 -12.30 -8.60 14.60
C ASP A 217 -12.08 -8.93 13.12
N LEU A 218 -10.91 -8.53 12.57
CA LEU A 218 -10.52 -8.86 11.19
C LEU A 218 -10.33 -10.38 11.00
N ALA A 219 -9.91 -11.10 12.06
CA ALA A 219 -9.84 -12.56 12.02
C ALA A 219 -11.24 -13.18 11.85
N THR A 220 -12.29 -12.59 12.44
CA THR A 220 -13.67 -13.07 12.22
C THR A 220 -14.16 -12.82 10.80
N ASP A 221 -13.72 -11.74 10.13
CA ASP A 221 -14.04 -11.49 8.72
C ASP A 221 -13.40 -12.54 7.80
N ALA A 222 -12.15 -12.89 8.08
CA ALA A 222 -11.47 -13.95 7.34
C ALA A 222 -12.15 -15.32 7.51
N MET A 223 -12.70 -15.63 8.70
CA MET A 223 -13.49 -16.84 8.90
C MET A 223 -14.82 -16.81 8.16
N ALA A 224 -15.52 -15.68 8.11
CA ALA A 224 -16.72 -15.52 7.29
C ALA A 224 -16.43 -15.75 5.78
N ALA A 225 -15.23 -15.36 5.30
CA ALA A 225 -14.78 -15.67 3.95
C ALA A 225 -14.52 -17.17 3.73
N VAL A 226 -13.95 -17.88 4.73
CA VAL A 226 -13.81 -19.35 4.73
C VAL A 226 -15.18 -20.01 4.69
N ASP A 227 -16.14 -19.57 5.51
CA ASP A 227 -17.51 -20.09 5.54
C ASP A 227 -18.24 -19.88 4.20
N TYR A 228 -18.02 -18.71 3.57
CA TYR A 228 -18.53 -18.50 2.23
C TYR A 228 -17.97 -19.52 1.23
N LEU A 229 -16.66 -19.80 1.24
CA LEU A 229 -16.06 -20.83 0.38
C LEU A 229 -16.65 -22.21 0.68
N LYS A 230 -16.84 -22.57 1.95
CA LYS A 230 -17.45 -23.85 2.38
C LYS A 230 -18.90 -24.01 1.90
N SER A 231 -19.64 -22.92 1.75
CA SER A 231 -21.02 -22.96 1.24
C SER A 231 -21.13 -23.26 -0.26
N ARG A 232 -20.04 -23.18 -0.99
CA ARG A 232 -20.00 -23.33 -2.46
C ARG A 232 -19.89 -24.79 -2.87
N LYS A 233 -20.65 -25.16 -3.89
CA LYS A 233 -20.65 -26.54 -4.44
C LYS A 233 -19.42 -26.85 -5.30
N ASP A 234 -18.77 -25.81 -5.84
CA ASP A 234 -17.61 -25.88 -6.72
C ASP A 234 -16.26 -25.83 -5.97
N ILE A 235 -16.29 -25.84 -4.63
CA ILE A 235 -15.12 -25.89 -3.77
C ILE A 235 -14.96 -27.25 -3.13
N ASP A 236 -13.73 -27.72 -3.05
CA ASP A 236 -13.33 -28.85 -2.24
C ASP A 236 -13.18 -28.38 -0.77
N THR A 237 -14.18 -28.67 0.04
CA THR A 237 -14.25 -28.19 1.43
C THR A 237 -13.24 -28.87 2.37
N THR A 238 -12.44 -29.79 1.89
CA THR A 238 -11.34 -30.42 2.63
C THR A 238 -9.97 -29.82 2.26
N HIS A 239 -9.97 -28.76 1.45
CA HIS A 239 -8.77 -28.07 1.00
C HIS A 239 -9.00 -26.57 0.87
N ILE A 240 -9.41 -25.94 1.99
CA ILE A 240 -9.57 -24.50 2.09
C ILE A 240 -8.48 -23.92 3.00
N GLY A 241 -7.65 -23.04 2.45
CA GLY A 241 -6.59 -22.38 3.20
C GLY A 241 -6.75 -20.87 3.30
N ILE A 242 -5.92 -20.28 4.15
CA ILE A 242 -5.78 -18.82 4.28
C ILE A 242 -4.35 -18.45 3.86
N ILE A 243 -4.22 -17.49 2.95
CA ILE A 243 -2.97 -16.83 2.62
C ILE A 243 -3.06 -15.42 3.17
N GLY A 244 -2.26 -15.10 4.18
CA GLY A 244 -2.27 -13.77 4.78
C GLY A 244 -0.94 -13.06 4.59
N HIS A 245 -0.99 -11.78 4.24
CA HIS A 245 0.17 -10.92 4.13
C HIS A 245 0.31 -10.06 5.39
N SER A 246 1.54 -9.93 5.92
CA SER A 246 1.82 -9.08 7.08
C SER A 246 0.89 -9.41 8.26
N GLU A 247 0.10 -8.47 8.78
CA GLU A 247 -0.94 -8.73 9.80
C GLU A 247 -1.91 -9.84 9.39
N GLY A 248 -2.26 -9.94 8.10
CA GLY A 248 -3.07 -11.03 7.57
C GLY A 248 -2.44 -12.41 7.81
N GLY A 249 -1.11 -12.51 7.82
CA GLY A 249 -0.39 -13.72 8.21
C GLY A 249 -0.61 -14.10 9.67
N LEU A 250 -0.67 -13.12 10.58
CA LEU A 250 -1.05 -13.33 11.97
C LEU A 250 -2.51 -13.73 12.11
N ILE A 251 -3.41 -13.11 11.33
CA ILE A 251 -4.83 -13.50 11.24
C ILE A 251 -4.96 -14.96 10.79
N ALA A 252 -4.18 -15.39 9.81
CA ALA A 252 -4.18 -16.79 9.38
C ALA A 252 -3.76 -17.76 10.52
N VAL A 253 -2.74 -17.39 11.30
CA VAL A 253 -2.31 -18.16 12.50
C VAL A 253 -3.43 -18.22 13.56
N ILE A 254 -4.07 -17.07 13.85
CA ILE A 254 -5.18 -17.02 14.82
C ILE A 254 -6.30 -17.94 14.38
N ASN A 255 -6.73 -17.88 13.12
CA ASN A 255 -7.83 -18.70 12.62
C ASN A 255 -7.50 -20.19 12.55
N ALA A 256 -6.29 -20.55 12.14
CA ALA A 256 -5.85 -21.94 12.16
C ALA A 256 -5.79 -22.54 13.59
N ALA A 257 -5.50 -21.70 14.59
CA ALA A 257 -5.47 -22.10 15.99
C ALA A 257 -6.88 -22.24 16.61
N THR A 258 -7.79 -21.32 16.26
CA THR A 258 -9.12 -21.22 16.88
C THR A 258 -10.19 -22.02 16.12
N HIS A 259 -9.98 -22.29 14.83
CA HIS A 259 -10.88 -23.03 13.94
C HIS A 259 -10.12 -24.17 13.21
N PRO A 260 -9.53 -25.13 13.95
CA PRO A 260 -8.66 -26.16 13.37
C PRO A 260 -9.38 -27.16 12.44
N ASP A 261 -10.72 -27.22 12.49
CA ASP A 261 -11.54 -28.09 11.64
C ASP A 261 -12.04 -27.37 10.37
N ASP A 262 -11.79 -26.07 10.25
CA ASP A 262 -12.30 -25.23 9.17
C ASP A 262 -11.19 -24.69 8.26
N VAL A 263 -9.95 -24.64 8.75
CA VAL A 263 -8.77 -24.15 8.04
C VAL A 263 -7.80 -25.30 7.81
N ASP A 264 -7.74 -25.79 6.56
CA ASP A 264 -6.97 -27.01 6.23
C ASP A 264 -5.47 -26.73 6.07
N PHE A 265 -5.06 -25.51 5.75
CA PHE A 265 -3.67 -25.06 5.68
C PHE A 265 -3.56 -23.53 5.73
N ILE A 266 -2.40 -23.01 6.10
CA ILE A 266 -2.12 -21.56 6.04
C ILE A 266 -0.80 -21.26 5.33
N ILE A 267 -0.77 -20.10 4.67
CA ILE A 267 0.45 -19.51 4.12
C ILE A 267 0.58 -18.10 4.68
N THR A 268 1.72 -17.80 5.30
CA THR A 268 2.02 -16.47 5.81
C THR A 268 3.06 -15.81 4.94
N LEU A 269 2.68 -14.72 4.29
CA LEU A 269 3.56 -13.86 3.50
C LEU A 269 4.02 -12.72 4.40
N ALA A 270 5.29 -12.74 4.82
CA ALA A 270 5.86 -11.75 5.75
C ALA A 270 5.04 -11.61 7.06
N GLY A 271 4.50 -12.72 7.56
CA GLY A 271 3.63 -12.72 8.76
C GLY A 271 4.42 -12.63 10.07
N PRO A 272 3.86 -11.96 11.10
CA PRO A 272 4.41 -11.89 12.45
C PRO A 272 4.35 -13.23 13.20
N TYR A 273 5.46 -13.60 13.84
CA TYR A 273 5.57 -14.77 14.72
C TYR A 273 6.07 -14.42 16.14
N VAL A 274 6.28 -13.13 16.39
CA VAL A 274 6.62 -12.57 17.69
C VAL A 274 5.60 -11.50 18.07
N MET A 275 5.66 -11.01 19.31
CA MET A 275 4.71 -9.97 19.78
C MET A 275 4.75 -8.72 18.90
N GLY A 276 3.61 -8.06 18.74
CA GLY A 276 3.50 -6.82 17.97
C GLY A 276 4.49 -5.74 18.43
N LYS A 277 4.70 -5.59 19.74
CA LYS A 277 5.72 -4.67 20.29
C LYS A 277 7.14 -4.96 19.77
N ASP A 278 7.52 -6.25 19.70
CA ASP A 278 8.87 -6.64 19.26
C ASP A 278 9.04 -6.41 17.75
N ILE A 279 7.96 -6.57 16.97
CA ILE A 279 7.92 -6.21 15.55
C ILE A 279 8.18 -4.70 15.39
N LEU A 280 7.43 -3.86 16.09
CA LEU A 280 7.49 -2.40 15.93
C LEU A 280 8.84 -1.83 16.38
N ILE A 281 9.41 -2.33 17.47
CA ILE A 281 10.77 -1.92 17.90
C ILE A 281 11.79 -2.27 16.80
N LYS A 282 11.76 -3.51 16.29
CA LYS A 282 12.68 -3.97 15.25
C LYS A 282 12.50 -3.21 13.93
N GLN A 283 11.26 -2.97 13.53
CA GLN A 283 10.90 -2.21 12.33
C GLN A 283 11.48 -0.79 12.36
N ASN A 284 11.34 -0.07 13.48
CA ASN A 284 11.89 1.28 13.62
C ASN A 284 13.41 1.29 13.46
N HIS A 285 14.11 0.33 14.05
CA HIS A 285 15.57 0.18 13.88
C HIS A 285 15.94 -0.05 12.41
N LEU A 286 15.34 -1.03 11.77
CA LEU A 286 15.66 -1.40 10.40
C LEU A 286 15.30 -0.28 9.41
N ALA A 287 14.16 0.37 9.59
CA ALA A 287 13.74 1.48 8.73
C ALA A 287 14.74 2.64 8.78
N SER A 288 15.22 3.01 9.98
CA SER A 288 16.21 4.07 10.17
C SER A 288 17.58 3.71 9.59
N GLU A 289 18.05 2.46 9.80
CA GLU A 289 19.29 1.95 9.19
C GLU A 289 19.23 1.99 7.66
N MET A 290 18.13 1.50 7.09
CA MET A 290 17.94 1.47 5.63
C MET A 290 17.80 2.86 5.02
N ALA A 291 17.23 3.82 5.77
CA ALA A 291 17.19 5.22 5.38
C ALA A 291 18.57 5.92 5.47
N GLY A 292 19.61 5.23 5.97
CA GLY A 292 20.94 5.81 6.17
C GLY A 292 21.05 6.75 7.39
N MET A 293 20.06 6.70 8.28
CA MET A 293 19.97 7.50 9.51
C MET A 293 19.73 6.60 10.71
N PRO A 294 20.71 5.75 11.09
CA PRO A 294 20.52 4.82 12.20
C PRO A 294 20.20 5.56 13.51
N LEU A 295 19.29 5.00 14.29
CA LEU A 295 18.89 5.58 15.57
C LEU A 295 20.11 5.66 16.51
N SER A 296 20.26 6.80 17.18
CA SER A 296 21.15 6.92 18.34
C SER A 296 20.61 6.06 19.48
N GLU A 297 21.46 5.79 20.49
CA GLU A 297 21.05 5.06 21.71
C GLU A 297 19.86 5.72 22.41
N SER A 298 19.82 7.07 22.45
CA SER A 298 18.71 7.81 23.01
C SER A 298 17.42 7.62 22.22
N GLN A 299 17.48 7.76 20.89
CA GLN A 299 16.30 7.59 20.02
C GLN A 299 15.77 6.13 20.07
N ALA A 300 16.66 5.16 20.15
CA ALA A 300 16.27 3.75 20.31
C ALA A 300 15.59 3.52 21.68
N ALA A 301 16.06 4.19 22.74
CA ALA A 301 15.43 4.15 24.07
C ALA A 301 14.04 4.82 24.03
N ASP A 302 13.89 5.96 23.35
CA ASP A 302 12.61 6.67 23.20
C ASP A 302 11.57 5.79 22.46
N VAL A 303 11.97 5.16 21.35
CA VAL A 303 11.11 4.20 20.61
C VAL A 303 10.65 3.06 21.52
N LYS A 304 11.59 2.49 22.28
CA LYS A 304 11.28 1.40 23.21
C LYS A 304 10.34 1.87 24.31
N GLU A 305 10.58 3.03 24.94
CA GLU A 305 9.74 3.59 25.99
C GLU A 305 8.30 3.84 25.50
N ILE A 306 8.14 4.40 24.30
CA ILE A 306 6.83 4.60 23.67
C ILE A 306 6.08 3.27 23.53
N ILE A 307 6.70 2.27 22.94
CA ILE A 307 6.08 0.96 22.68
C ILE A 307 5.78 0.21 23.98
N GLU A 308 6.67 0.25 24.97
CA GLU A 308 6.44 -0.35 26.30
C GLU A 308 5.32 0.37 27.07
N THR A 309 5.19 1.69 26.92
CA THR A 309 4.08 2.47 27.49
C THR A 309 2.75 2.03 26.91
N ILE A 310 2.69 1.79 25.59
CA ILE A 310 1.48 1.27 24.94
C ILE A 310 1.18 -0.15 25.43
N ASP A 311 2.18 -1.02 25.51
CA ASP A 311 2.01 -2.41 25.99
C ASP A 311 1.47 -2.46 27.43
N ALA A 312 1.97 -1.60 28.30
CA ALA A 312 1.54 -1.52 29.70
C ALA A 312 0.18 -0.82 29.92
N SER A 313 -0.32 -0.11 28.92
CA SER A 313 -1.52 0.73 29.06
C SER A 313 -2.79 -0.11 29.34
N THR A 314 -3.71 0.44 30.15
CA THR A 314 -5.04 -0.13 30.41
C THR A 314 -6.16 0.89 30.21
N ASP A 315 -5.81 2.15 29.97
CA ASP A 315 -6.72 3.26 29.77
C ASP A 315 -6.23 4.15 28.64
N SER A 316 -7.08 4.43 27.65
CA SER A 316 -6.72 5.16 26.43
C SER A 316 -6.49 6.66 26.69
N ILE A 317 -7.18 7.25 27.66
CA ILE A 317 -7.01 8.68 28.00
C ILE A 317 -5.68 8.88 28.70
N GLN A 318 -5.35 8.01 29.67
CA GLN A 318 -4.07 8.03 30.34
C GLN A 318 -2.92 7.76 29.36
N LEU A 319 -3.09 6.76 28.46
CA LEU A 319 -2.10 6.48 27.42
C LEU A 319 -1.80 7.69 26.55
N ALA A 320 -2.82 8.40 26.07
CA ALA A 320 -2.63 9.60 25.26
C ALA A 320 -1.86 10.69 26.03
N ALA A 321 -2.11 10.85 27.34
CA ALA A 321 -1.37 11.80 28.18
C ALA A 321 0.10 11.39 28.38
N ASP A 322 0.37 10.10 28.60
CA ASP A 322 1.72 9.57 28.77
C ASP A 322 2.54 9.67 27.48
N LEU A 323 1.97 9.31 26.33
CA LEU A 323 2.60 9.46 25.02
C LEU A 323 2.93 10.93 24.73
N ARG A 324 2.00 11.86 25.01
CA ARG A 324 2.24 13.29 24.82
C ARG A 324 3.42 13.76 25.66
N LYS A 325 3.51 13.33 26.91
CA LYS A 325 4.62 13.68 27.81
C LYS A 325 5.97 13.18 27.24
N ILE A 326 6.03 11.92 26.81
CA ILE A 326 7.26 11.33 26.26
C ILE A 326 7.65 12.05 24.96
N MET A 327 6.75 12.19 24.00
CA MET A 327 7.05 12.79 22.71
C MET A 327 7.40 14.28 22.78
N SER A 328 6.76 15.04 23.69
CA SER A 328 7.12 16.44 23.90
C SER A 328 8.48 16.61 24.56
N ALA A 329 8.95 15.66 25.34
CA ALA A 329 10.28 15.69 25.96
C ALA A 329 11.42 15.52 24.95
N THR A 330 11.18 14.87 23.80
CA THR A 330 12.19 14.69 22.74
C THR A 330 12.48 15.99 21.98
N GLY A 331 11.57 16.97 22.01
CA GLY A 331 11.76 18.32 21.46
C GLY A 331 11.85 18.42 19.92
N ASN A 332 11.63 17.32 19.21
CA ASN A 332 11.86 17.22 17.76
C ASN A 332 10.59 17.30 16.90
N HIS A 333 9.41 17.47 17.51
CA HIS A 333 8.12 17.43 16.84
C HIS A 333 7.28 18.67 17.15
N SER A 334 6.52 19.13 16.17
CA SER A 334 5.48 20.14 16.39
C SER A 334 4.33 19.55 17.22
N GLU A 335 3.56 20.39 17.92
CA GLU A 335 2.39 19.95 18.68
C GLU A 335 1.38 19.21 17.79
N GLN A 336 1.19 19.66 16.56
CA GLN A 336 0.29 19.03 15.59
C GLN A 336 0.75 17.61 15.20
N GLU A 337 2.04 17.41 14.96
CA GLU A 337 2.62 16.08 14.65
C GLU A 337 2.47 15.13 15.85
N VAL A 338 2.73 15.62 17.06
CA VAL A 338 2.53 14.86 18.29
C VAL A 338 1.08 14.38 18.42
N GLU A 339 0.09 15.28 18.26
CA GLU A 339 -1.32 14.91 18.37
C GLU A 339 -1.77 13.92 17.28
N GLN A 340 -1.31 14.09 16.04
CA GLN A 340 -1.62 13.15 14.96
C GLN A 340 -1.03 11.76 15.25
N THR A 341 0.21 11.70 15.72
CA THR A 341 0.88 10.45 16.06
C THR A 341 0.18 9.75 17.24
N ILE A 342 -0.19 10.50 18.29
CA ILE A 342 -0.92 9.97 19.45
C ILE A 342 -2.27 9.38 19.00
N LYS A 343 -2.99 10.07 18.10
CA LYS A 343 -4.27 9.57 17.57
C LYS A 343 -4.14 8.19 16.94
N VAL A 344 -3.02 7.91 16.25
CA VAL A 344 -2.75 6.59 15.68
C VAL A 344 -2.32 5.60 16.76
N MET A 345 -1.33 5.96 17.58
CA MET A 345 -0.73 5.05 18.56
C MET A 345 -1.65 4.69 19.73
N ALA A 346 -2.61 5.55 20.07
CA ALA A 346 -3.63 5.28 21.07
C ALA A 346 -4.93 4.70 20.48
N SER A 347 -4.98 4.43 19.17
CA SER A 347 -6.14 3.78 18.57
C SER A 347 -6.31 2.34 19.08
N PRO A 348 -7.55 1.85 19.19
CA PRO A 348 -7.82 0.49 19.67
C PRO A 348 -7.07 -0.57 18.89
N TRP A 349 -7.03 -0.44 17.56
CA TRP A 349 -6.27 -1.36 16.69
C TRP A 349 -4.78 -1.37 17.03
N TYR A 350 -4.13 -0.19 17.11
CA TYR A 350 -2.68 -0.13 17.33
C TYR A 350 -2.29 -0.69 18.71
N VAL A 351 -3.05 -0.33 19.75
CA VAL A 351 -2.87 -0.85 21.12
C VAL A 351 -3.05 -2.37 21.16
N ALA A 352 -4.09 -2.89 20.48
CA ALA A 352 -4.33 -4.33 20.41
C ALA A 352 -3.19 -5.05 19.66
N PHE A 353 -2.70 -4.50 18.55
CA PHE A 353 -1.59 -5.07 17.79
C PHE A 353 -0.30 -5.11 18.60
N VAL A 354 0.07 -4.01 19.30
CA VAL A 354 1.25 -3.97 20.18
C VAL A 354 1.23 -5.10 21.20
N LYS A 355 0.06 -5.37 21.80
CA LYS A 355 -0.15 -6.37 22.86
C LYS A 355 -0.38 -7.78 22.35
N LEU A 356 -0.61 -7.94 21.05
CA LEU A 356 -0.94 -9.24 20.48
C LEU A 356 0.27 -10.16 20.51
N ASP A 357 0.08 -11.30 21.19
CA ASP A 357 1.11 -12.31 21.38
C ASP A 357 0.77 -13.59 20.60
N PRO A 358 1.46 -13.85 19.48
CA PRO A 358 1.26 -15.06 18.68
C PRO A 358 1.52 -16.36 19.46
N ALA A 359 2.37 -16.30 20.50
CA ALA A 359 2.68 -17.49 21.30
C ALA A 359 1.44 -18.10 21.99
N LYS A 360 0.35 -17.35 22.10
CA LYS A 360 -0.94 -17.86 22.58
C LYS A 360 -1.66 -18.77 21.57
N TYR A 361 -1.38 -18.60 20.27
CA TYR A 361 -2.05 -19.30 19.17
C TYR A 361 -1.16 -20.39 18.55
N LEU A 362 0.12 -20.08 18.32
CA LEU A 362 1.06 -20.94 17.61
C LEU A 362 1.06 -22.42 18.08
N PRO A 363 1.04 -22.74 19.39
CA PRO A 363 1.00 -24.13 19.84
C PRO A 363 -0.30 -24.91 19.49
N GLN A 364 -1.34 -24.17 19.09
CA GLN A 364 -2.65 -24.74 18.73
C GLN A 364 -2.80 -24.97 17.22
N VAL A 365 -1.90 -24.42 16.40
CA VAL A 365 -1.90 -24.63 14.95
C VAL A 365 -1.46 -26.05 14.62
N LYS A 366 -2.37 -26.82 14.02
CA LYS A 366 -2.15 -28.24 13.68
C LYS A 366 -2.06 -28.49 12.18
N CYS A 367 -2.66 -27.60 11.38
CA CYS A 367 -2.66 -27.71 9.93
C CYS A 367 -1.27 -27.43 9.35
N PRO A 368 -0.98 -27.85 8.11
CA PRO A 368 0.22 -27.47 7.37
C PRO A 368 0.42 -25.95 7.30
N VAL A 369 1.65 -25.50 7.48
CA VAL A 369 2.02 -24.09 7.44
C VAL A 369 3.17 -23.87 6.47
N LEU A 370 3.02 -22.87 5.57
CA LEU A 370 4.11 -22.33 4.78
C LEU A 370 4.40 -20.89 5.25
N ALA A 371 5.53 -20.69 5.91
CA ALA A 371 5.99 -19.37 6.36
C ALA A 371 7.03 -18.83 5.39
N MET A 372 6.76 -17.68 4.79
CA MET A 372 7.58 -17.06 3.75
C MET A 372 7.96 -15.63 4.15
N ASN A 373 9.19 -15.20 3.85
CA ASN A 373 9.59 -13.81 4.02
C ASN A 373 10.76 -13.45 3.10
N GLY A 374 10.91 -12.14 2.82
CA GLY A 374 12.04 -11.60 2.09
C GLY A 374 13.19 -11.17 3.03
N SER A 375 14.44 -11.43 2.63
CA SER A 375 15.62 -11.11 3.49
C SER A 375 15.86 -9.59 3.63
N TRP A 376 15.24 -8.77 2.77
CA TRP A 376 15.30 -7.30 2.83
C TRP A 376 14.00 -6.66 3.36
N ASP A 377 13.17 -7.46 4.01
CA ASP A 377 11.99 -6.96 4.71
C ASP A 377 12.40 -6.19 5.98
N PHE A 378 12.12 -4.89 6.01
CA PHE A 378 12.38 -4.05 7.18
C PHE A 378 11.14 -3.88 8.07
N GLN A 379 9.96 -4.27 7.58
CA GLN A 379 8.71 -4.15 8.34
C GLN A 379 8.52 -5.34 9.26
N VAL A 380 8.70 -6.55 8.75
CA VAL A 380 8.65 -7.80 9.51
C VAL A 380 9.96 -8.55 9.27
N ASP A 381 10.94 -8.34 10.13
CA ASP A 381 12.28 -8.88 9.95
C ASP A 381 12.29 -10.41 9.77
N ALA A 382 12.85 -10.89 8.67
CA ALA A 382 12.86 -12.32 8.33
C ALA A 382 13.59 -13.15 9.37
N THR A 383 14.76 -12.68 9.86
CA THR A 383 15.54 -13.40 10.87
C THR A 383 14.76 -13.57 12.16
N GLN A 384 14.10 -12.50 12.63
CA GLN A 384 13.28 -12.54 13.84
C GLN A 384 12.08 -13.48 13.67
N ASN A 385 11.30 -13.31 12.61
CA ASN A 385 10.00 -13.97 12.46
C ASN A 385 10.10 -15.40 11.93
N LEU A 386 10.92 -15.66 10.90
CA LEU A 386 11.14 -17.03 10.44
C LEU A 386 11.93 -17.85 11.48
N GLY A 387 12.81 -17.18 12.26
CA GLY A 387 13.48 -17.81 13.42
C GLY A 387 12.48 -18.27 14.47
N ALA A 388 11.48 -17.43 14.79
CA ALA A 388 10.40 -17.77 15.71
C ALA A 388 9.50 -18.87 15.13
N ALA A 389 9.13 -18.79 13.85
CA ALA A 389 8.33 -19.81 13.17
C ALA A 389 8.99 -21.20 13.24
N ARG A 390 10.29 -21.33 12.90
CA ARG A 390 11.04 -22.59 13.00
C ARG A 390 11.02 -23.17 14.41
N LYS A 391 11.06 -22.31 15.43
CA LYS A 391 11.10 -22.73 16.84
C LYS A 391 9.74 -23.17 17.36
N THR A 392 8.66 -22.45 16.96
CA THR A 392 7.31 -22.63 17.53
C THR A 392 6.45 -23.58 16.71
N LEU A 393 6.72 -23.71 15.41
CA LEU A 393 6.01 -24.59 14.48
C LEU A 393 6.99 -25.54 13.77
N PRO A 394 7.50 -26.57 14.43
CA PRO A 394 8.54 -27.46 13.86
C PRO A 394 8.06 -28.23 12.62
N HIS A 395 6.74 -28.30 12.38
CA HIS A 395 6.13 -28.90 11.17
C HIS A 395 5.96 -27.91 10.02
N ALA A 396 6.23 -26.61 10.23
CA ALA A 396 6.09 -25.62 9.18
C ALA A 396 7.19 -25.74 8.12
N THR A 397 6.82 -25.55 6.86
CA THR A 397 7.77 -25.26 5.80
C THR A 397 8.14 -23.79 5.89
N VAL A 398 9.43 -23.48 6.03
CA VAL A 398 9.90 -22.09 6.20
C VAL A 398 10.82 -21.73 5.03
N LYS A 399 10.45 -20.69 4.28
CA LYS A 399 11.21 -20.18 3.12
C LYS A 399 11.59 -18.71 3.30
N GLU A 400 12.87 -18.41 3.15
CA GLU A 400 13.39 -17.05 3.08
C GLU A 400 13.89 -16.78 1.65
N TYR A 401 13.56 -15.61 1.11
CA TYR A 401 13.92 -15.21 -0.24
C TYR A 401 14.92 -14.07 -0.21
N GLU A 402 16.12 -14.37 -0.69
CA GLU A 402 17.21 -13.40 -0.74
C GLU A 402 16.87 -12.21 -1.65
N GLY A 403 17.09 -10.99 -1.16
CA GLY A 403 16.93 -9.77 -1.93
C GLY A 403 15.47 -9.32 -2.16
N LEU A 404 14.48 -10.00 -1.57
CA LEU A 404 13.08 -9.58 -1.65
C LEU A 404 12.70 -8.71 -0.44
N ASN A 405 11.83 -7.71 -0.69
CA ASN A 405 11.29 -6.81 0.32
C ASN A 405 9.99 -7.36 0.95
N HIS A 406 9.30 -6.55 1.76
CA HIS A 406 8.05 -6.92 2.44
C HIS A 406 6.92 -7.35 1.49
N LEU A 407 6.85 -6.79 0.27
CA LEU A 407 5.89 -7.18 -0.78
C LEU A 407 6.43 -8.30 -1.68
N PHE A 408 7.55 -8.92 -1.34
CA PHE A 408 8.23 -9.93 -2.15
C PHE A 408 8.67 -9.43 -3.53
N GLN A 409 8.96 -8.14 -3.64
CA GLN A 409 9.48 -7.54 -4.85
C GLN A 409 11.01 -7.71 -4.91
N PRO A 410 11.59 -8.09 -6.07
CA PRO A 410 13.03 -8.12 -6.24
C PRO A 410 13.58 -6.70 -6.32
N SER A 411 14.68 -6.43 -5.64
CA SER A 411 15.32 -5.12 -5.64
C SER A 411 16.81 -5.21 -5.94
N SER A 412 17.40 -4.12 -6.45
CA SER A 412 18.82 -4.06 -6.80
C SER A 412 19.73 -3.82 -5.59
N SER A 413 19.19 -3.33 -4.49
CA SER A 413 19.89 -3.11 -3.23
C SER A 413 18.92 -3.03 -2.07
N ARG A 414 19.43 -3.16 -0.84
CA ARG A 414 18.63 -3.05 0.38
C ARG A 414 17.96 -1.67 0.50
N GLN A 415 18.64 -0.58 0.15
CA GLN A 415 18.06 0.77 0.14
C GLN A 415 16.96 0.90 -0.93
N ALA A 416 17.23 0.38 -2.14
CA ALA A 416 16.25 0.43 -3.23
C ALA A 416 14.98 -0.38 -2.91
N SER A 417 15.05 -1.39 -2.03
CA SER A 417 13.90 -2.19 -1.61
C SER A 417 12.84 -1.39 -0.84
N MET A 418 13.18 -0.23 -0.28
CA MET A 418 12.22 0.68 0.35
C MET A 418 11.35 1.46 -0.66
N SER A 419 11.79 1.53 -1.91
CA SER A 419 11.07 2.27 -2.97
C SER A 419 10.07 1.38 -3.69
N TYR A 420 9.13 0.80 -2.95
CA TYR A 420 8.12 -0.15 -3.44
C TYR A 420 7.48 0.29 -4.77
N GLY A 421 7.01 1.52 -4.84
CA GLY A 421 6.34 2.05 -6.02
C GLY A 421 7.23 2.14 -7.27
N ALA A 422 8.57 2.25 -7.12
CA ALA A 422 9.51 2.34 -8.23
C ALA A 422 9.85 0.99 -8.87
N ILE A 423 9.59 -0.11 -8.17
CA ILE A 423 9.85 -1.47 -8.67
C ILE A 423 8.73 -1.87 -9.62
N GLU A 424 9.03 -2.34 -10.84
CA GLU A 424 8.01 -2.76 -11.81
C GLU A 424 7.29 -4.05 -11.41
N ILE A 425 8.04 -5.00 -10.86
CA ILE A 425 7.54 -6.33 -10.47
C ILE A 425 6.75 -6.21 -9.18
N THR A 426 5.51 -6.68 -9.20
CA THR A 426 4.61 -6.64 -8.04
C THR A 426 4.96 -7.70 -7.02
N ILE A 427 5.31 -8.92 -7.48
CA ILE A 427 5.71 -10.02 -6.62
C ILE A 427 6.62 -10.97 -7.40
N SER A 428 7.64 -11.52 -6.76
CA SER A 428 8.57 -12.48 -7.39
C SER A 428 7.83 -13.71 -7.92
N GLU A 429 8.10 -14.06 -9.16
CA GLU A 429 7.51 -15.26 -9.79
C GLU A 429 7.88 -16.55 -9.04
N GLN A 430 9.07 -16.61 -8.44
CA GLN A 430 9.49 -17.75 -7.62
C GLN A 430 8.60 -17.93 -6.40
N VAL A 431 8.16 -16.82 -5.77
CA VAL A 431 7.22 -16.85 -4.63
C VAL A 431 5.87 -17.41 -5.08
N LEU A 432 5.33 -16.92 -6.19
CA LEU A 432 4.07 -17.40 -6.76
C LEU A 432 4.11 -18.90 -7.09
N LYS A 433 5.19 -19.33 -7.70
CA LYS A 433 5.43 -20.76 -8.04
C LYS A 433 5.49 -21.63 -6.78
N ASP A 434 6.24 -21.20 -5.79
CA ASP A 434 6.39 -21.94 -4.54
C ASP A 434 5.07 -22.08 -3.78
N ILE A 435 4.21 -21.05 -3.81
CA ILE A 435 2.84 -21.10 -3.24
C ILE A 435 2.03 -22.20 -3.95
N VAL A 436 1.99 -22.20 -5.29
CA VAL A 436 1.22 -23.19 -6.08
C VAL A 436 1.73 -24.60 -5.84
N GLU A 437 3.05 -24.82 -5.91
CA GLU A 437 3.67 -26.13 -5.70
C GLU A 437 3.37 -26.66 -4.29
N TRP A 438 3.47 -25.78 -3.28
CA TRP A 438 3.20 -26.16 -1.90
C TRP A 438 1.73 -26.49 -1.67
N ILE A 439 0.77 -25.68 -2.14
CA ILE A 439 -0.68 -25.97 -2.04
C ILE A 439 -1.01 -27.30 -2.72
N ASN A 440 -0.45 -27.55 -3.90
CA ASN A 440 -0.70 -28.78 -4.65
C ASN A 440 -0.11 -30.02 -3.96
N SER A 441 0.91 -29.87 -3.13
CA SER A 441 1.50 -30.95 -2.35
C SER A 441 0.67 -31.33 -1.10
N GLN A 442 -0.26 -30.48 -0.67
CA GLN A 442 -1.15 -30.79 0.46
C GLN A 442 -2.18 -31.84 0.01
N LYS A 443 -2.33 -32.89 0.84
CA LYS A 443 -3.16 -34.07 0.54
C LYS A 443 -4.52 -33.94 1.22
#